data_a153793a7070817c99346d16f0775455
#
_entry.id   a153793a7070817c99346d16f0775455
#
_cell.length_a   1.000
_cell.length_b   1.000
_cell.length_c   1.000
_cell.angle_alpha   90.00
_cell.angle_beta   90.00
_cell.angle_gamma   90.00
#
_symmetry.space_group_name_H-M   'P 1'
#
loop_
_entity.id
_entity.type
_entity.pdbx_description
1 polymer ?
#
loop_
_entity_poly.entity_id
_entity_poly.type
_entity_poly.pdbx_seq_one_letter_code
_entity_poly.pdbx_strand_id
1 'polypeptide(L)'
;MKIDTLCVQGGYRPKCGEARQLPIYQTTTFKYDTTQHMADLFDLKSPGYFYTRLANPTNDEVAKKIAALEGGVAAMLTSSGQAANLFSVINLCSAGDHVVCSAQIYGGTFNLFNVSLRKMGIDYTFVDPDASPAAIQRAFKPNTKCVFGETVANPSGAVLDIAKFAKIAHKNGVPLIVDNTFPTPILCRPIEHGADIVTHATTKYMDGHSSQVGGCVVDSGNFDWTKHAEKFPGLVEPDPSYHGLSYTKAFGKLAYITKATAHLMRDYGSIPSPFNAFLVNLGLESLHVRIRRHASSALKIAKWLKTQKKVAWVKFAGLADDKYHKLLRKQFDGDSPCGVMTFGIRGGREASIRFMDSLKLIGIVTHVADAWSCVLHPASHTHRQLSDEQLKAAGIPPDLIRLSVGLEDPDDLIADLKQALAKVR
;
A
#
# COMPACT_ATOMS: atom_id res chain seq x y z
N MET A 1 -21.18 -9.57 -2.86
CA MET A 1 -20.98 -9.23 -4.29
C MET A 1 -19.60 -9.72 -4.72
N LYS A 2 -19.43 -10.09 -6.01
CA LYS A 2 -18.09 -10.37 -6.56
C LYS A 2 -17.26 -9.10 -6.65
N ILE A 3 -15.95 -9.24 -6.65
CA ILE A 3 -15.01 -8.11 -6.55
C ILE A 3 -15.17 -7.09 -7.70
N ASP A 4 -15.40 -7.54 -8.92
CA ASP A 4 -15.62 -6.66 -10.08
C ASP A 4 -16.88 -5.79 -9.88
N THR A 5 -17.96 -6.36 -9.31
CA THR A 5 -19.17 -5.62 -8.94
C THR A 5 -18.90 -4.64 -7.80
N LEU A 6 -18.05 -5.01 -6.83
CA LEU A 6 -17.66 -4.12 -5.73
C LEU A 6 -16.88 -2.90 -6.22
N CYS A 7 -16.03 -3.04 -7.24
CA CYS A 7 -15.35 -1.90 -7.87
C CYS A 7 -16.35 -0.82 -8.32
N VAL A 8 -17.45 -1.24 -8.92
CA VAL A 8 -18.47 -0.32 -9.47
C VAL A 8 -19.51 0.09 -8.42
N GLN A 9 -20.03 -0.87 -7.63
CA GLN A 9 -21.22 -0.70 -6.77
C GLN A 9 -20.88 -0.62 -5.27
N GLY A 10 -19.61 -0.73 -4.87
CA GLY A 10 -19.21 -0.60 -3.48
C GLY A 10 -19.25 0.86 -3.01
N GLY A 11 -19.44 1.08 -1.71
CA GLY A 11 -19.54 2.42 -1.12
C GLY A 11 -20.89 3.08 -1.44
N TYR A 12 -20.83 4.22 -2.12
CA TYR A 12 -21.99 5.05 -2.42
C TYR A 12 -23.08 4.32 -3.21
N ARG A 13 -24.31 4.39 -2.71
CA ARG A 13 -25.51 3.84 -3.35
C ARG A 13 -26.60 4.89 -3.35
N PRO A 14 -26.88 5.51 -4.53
CA PRO A 14 -27.90 6.56 -4.63
C PRO A 14 -29.31 6.00 -4.38
N LYS A 15 -30.12 6.77 -3.67
CA LYS A 15 -31.56 6.56 -3.52
C LYS A 15 -32.31 7.24 -4.66
N CYS A 16 -33.65 7.06 -4.68
CA CYS A 16 -34.49 7.71 -5.67
C CYS A 16 -34.34 9.24 -5.60
N GLY A 17 -34.02 9.85 -6.74
CA GLY A 17 -33.81 11.30 -6.85
C GLY A 17 -32.41 11.81 -6.45
N GLU A 18 -31.54 10.96 -5.93
CA GLU A 18 -30.15 11.32 -5.65
C GLU A 18 -29.26 11.23 -6.90
N ALA A 19 -28.11 11.94 -6.86
CA ALA A 19 -27.12 11.89 -7.92
C ALA A 19 -26.60 10.47 -8.12
N ARG A 20 -26.53 10.01 -9.39
CA ARG A 20 -26.00 8.67 -9.72
C ARG A 20 -24.52 8.54 -9.35
N GLN A 21 -23.71 9.57 -9.56
CA GLN A 21 -22.31 9.61 -9.20
C GLN A 21 -22.15 10.13 -7.79
N LEU A 22 -21.11 9.68 -7.08
CA LEU A 22 -20.77 10.13 -5.73
C LEU A 22 -20.67 11.66 -5.66
N PRO A 23 -21.49 12.35 -4.83
CA PRO A 23 -21.40 13.81 -4.67
C PRO A 23 -20.09 14.23 -4.00
N ILE A 24 -19.57 15.39 -4.39
CA ILE A 24 -18.39 15.99 -3.77
C ILE A 24 -18.83 16.99 -2.70
N TYR A 25 -18.66 16.64 -1.44
CA TYR A 25 -18.90 17.54 -0.30
C TYR A 25 -17.67 18.39 -0.01
N GLN A 26 -17.43 19.40 -0.83
CA GLN A 26 -16.29 20.32 -0.68
C GLN A 26 -16.61 21.40 0.37
N THR A 27 -16.60 21.00 1.64
CA THR A 27 -16.89 21.86 2.78
C THR A 27 -15.93 21.61 3.94
N THR A 28 -15.70 22.64 4.77
CA THR A 28 -14.91 22.50 6.00
C THR A 28 -15.75 21.90 7.14
N THR A 29 -17.01 22.32 7.27
CA THR A 29 -17.87 22.00 8.42
C THR A 29 -19.32 21.81 7.99
N PHE A 30 -20.14 21.36 8.93
CA PHE A 30 -21.55 21.02 8.72
C PHE A 30 -22.42 21.79 9.73
N LYS A 31 -23.70 22.02 9.40
CA LYS A 31 -24.67 22.72 10.26
C LYS A 31 -25.38 21.71 11.18
N TYR A 32 -25.65 22.17 12.41
CA TYR A 32 -26.44 21.42 13.40
C TYR A 32 -27.68 22.20 13.80
N ASP A 33 -28.73 21.48 14.22
CA ASP A 33 -29.95 22.11 14.70
C ASP A 33 -29.92 22.37 16.20
N THR A 34 -29.15 21.60 16.98
CA THR A 34 -29.03 21.78 18.43
C THR A 34 -27.58 21.66 18.91
N THR A 35 -27.27 22.35 20.01
CA THR A 35 -25.96 22.26 20.69
C THR A 35 -25.72 20.85 21.25
N GLN A 36 -26.77 20.17 21.70
CA GLN A 36 -26.66 18.80 22.22
C GLN A 36 -26.26 17.82 21.12
N HIS A 37 -26.86 17.89 19.93
CA HIS A 37 -26.44 17.03 18.81
C HIS A 37 -24.97 17.24 18.45
N MET A 38 -24.50 18.47 18.42
CA MET A 38 -23.09 18.77 18.21
C MET A 38 -22.20 18.14 19.30
N ALA A 39 -22.58 18.28 20.58
CA ALA A 39 -21.84 17.68 21.70
C ALA A 39 -21.78 16.13 21.57
N ASP A 40 -22.88 15.50 21.21
CA ASP A 40 -22.94 14.02 21.05
C ASP A 40 -22.02 13.51 19.90
N LEU A 41 -21.86 14.31 18.83
CA LEU A 41 -20.91 13.99 17.76
C LEU A 41 -19.44 14.09 18.26
N PHE A 42 -19.11 15.15 19.00
CA PHE A 42 -17.77 15.31 19.58
C PHE A 42 -17.42 14.23 20.61
N ASP A 43 -18.42 13.76 21.35
CA ASP A 43 -18.28 12.67 22.34
C ASP A 43 -18.32 11.27 21.73
N LEU A 44 -18.41 11.14 20.41
CA LEU A 44 -18.58 9.88 19.66
C LEU A 44 -19.82 9.07 20.08
N LYS A 45 -20.85 9.74 20.63
CA LYS A 45 -22.13 9.14 21.02
C LYS A 45 -23.11 8.99 19.87
N SER A 46 -22.99 9.85 18.85
CA SER A 46 -23.79 9.82 17.64
C SER A 46 -22.92 9.75 16.40
N PRO A 47 -23.31 9.01 15.35
CA PRO A 47 -22.66 9.06 14.05
C PRO A 47 -23.01 10.36 13.32
N GLY A 48 -22.08 10.89 12.52
CA GLY A 48 -22.35 12.07 11.69
C GLY A 48 -21.10 12.85 11.33
N TYR A 49 -21.29 13.97 10.69
CA TYR A 49 -20.22 14.82 10.17
C TYR A 49 -20.25 16.17 10.88
N PHE A 50 -19.10 16.67 11.32
CA PHE A 50 -18.99 17.98 11.93
C PHE A 50 -17.81 18.80 11.38
N TYR A 51 -16.71 18.13 11.01
CA TYR A 51 -15.53 18.77 10.46
C TYR A 51 -14.80 17.83 9.50
N THR A 52 -14.53 18.28 8.28
CA THR A 52 -13.99 17.44 7.20
C THR A 52 -12.64 16.80 7.52
N ARG A 53 -11.82 17.37 8.41
CA ARG A 53 -10.57 16.74 8.84
C ARG A 53 -10.80 15.36 9.51
N LEU A 54 -11.92 15.19 10.21
CA LEU A 54 -12.25 13.92 10.88
C LEU A 54 -13.08 12.99 9.99
N ALA A 55 -14.11 13.55 9.37
CA ALA A 55 -15.00 12.78 8.51
C ALA A 55 -15.67 13.68 7.45
N ASN A 56 -15.86 13.13 6.25
CA ASN A 56 -16.54 13.78 5.14
C ASN A 56 -17.32 12.75 4.34
N PRO A 57 -18.58 13.01 3.94
CA PRO A 57 -19.41 12.02 3.23
C PRO A 57 -18.74 11.44 1.99
N THR A 58 -18.05 12.25 1.18
CA THR A 58 -17.33 11.78 -0.02
C THR A 58 -16.21 10.83 0.35
N ASN A 59 -15.37 11.22 1.32
CA ASN A 59 -14.23 10.42 1.74
C ASN A 59 -14.66 9.09 2.35
N ASP A 60 -15.72 9.09 3.15
CA ASP A 60 -16.22 7.90 3.84
C ASP A 60 -16.79 6.87 2.86
N GLU A 61 -17.49 7.32 1.81
CA GLU A 61 -18.00 6.38 0.80
C GLU A 61 -16.88 5.71 0.01
N VAL A 62 -15.80 6.44 -0.27
CA VAL A 62 -14.60 5.86 -0.92
C VAL A 62 -13.87 4.91 0.03
N ALA A 63 -13.73 5.28 1.31
CA ALA A 63 -13.15 4.41 2.33
C ALA A 63 -13.94 3.11 2.49
N LYS A 64 -15.27 3.18 2.54
CA LYS A 64 -16.17 2.01 2.58
C LYS A 64 -15.97 1.10 1.35
N LYS A 65 -15.83 1.69 0.14
CA LYS A 65 -15.55 0.93 -1.09
C LYS A 65 -14.24 0.17 -0.98
N ILE A 66 -13.15 0.83 -0.55
CA ILE A 66 -11.83 0.20 -0.40
C ILE A 66 -11.87 -0.90 0.68
N ALA A 67 -12.51 -0.64 1.82
CA ALA A 67 -12.71 -1.66 2.86
C ALA A 67 -13.42 -2.91 2.32
N ALA A 68 -14.50 -2.72 1.57
CA ALA A 68 -15.25 -3.83 0.96
C ALA A 68 -14.41 -4.59 -0.09
N LEU A 69 -13.56 -3.92 -0.86
CA LEU A 69 -12.67 -4.55 -1.84
C LEU A 69 -11.60 -5.41 -1.15
N GLU A 70 -11.00 -4.93 -0.06
CA GLU A 70 -10.02 -5.70 0.73
C GLU A 70 -10.66 -6.78 1.62
N GLY A 71 -11.98 -6.71 1.87
CA GLY A 71 -12.66 -7.60 2.81
C GLY A 71 -12.49 -7.18 4.28
N GLY A 72 -12.17 -5.91 4.52
CA GLY A 72 -12.06 -5.31 5.84
C GLY A 72 -13.40 -4.84 6.41
N VAL A 73 -13.44 -4.54 7.71
CA VAL A 73 -14.63 -4.02 8.41
C VAL A 73 -14.79 -2.52 8.23
N ALA A 74 -13.68 -1.79 8.08
CA ALA A 74 -13.66 -0.35 7.86
C ALA A 74 -12.32 0.12 7.29
N ALA A 75 -12.31 1.35 6.77
CA ALA A 75 -11.09 2.00 6.27
C ALA A 75 -11.10 3.50 6.57
N MET A 76 -9.94 4.12 6.49
CA MET A 76 -9.70 5.54 6.62
C MET A 76 -8.82 6.02 5.46
N LEU A 77 -9.23 7.06 4.74
CA LEU A 77 -8.40 7.72 3.73
C LEU A 77 -7.35 8.63 4.38
N THR A 78 -6.20 8.72 3.75
CA THR A 78 -5.10 9.62 4.14
C THR A 78 -4.60 10.42 2.95
N SER A 79 -3.89 11.53 3.21
CA SER A 79 -3.35 12.40 2.15
C SER A 79 -2.22 11.77 1.32
N SER A 80 -1.69 10.63 1.73
CA SER A 80 -0.65 9.87 1.02
C SER A 80 -0.52 8.46 1.54
N GLY A 81 0.06 7.55 0.74
CA GLY A 81 0.44 6.21 1.22
C GLY A 81 1.44 6.24 2.37
N GLN A 82 2.32 7.25 2.39
CA GLN A 82 3.27 7.45 3.50
C GLN A 82 2.53 7.78 4.82
N ALA A 83 1.48 8.59 4.76
CA ALA A 83 0.63 8.87 5.91
C ALA A 83 -0.15 7.62 6.35
N ALA A 84 -0.59 6.78 5.41
CA ALA A 84 -1.23 5.50 5.73
C ALA A 84 -0.26 4.57 6.49
N ASN A 85 0.98 4.43 6.02
CA ASN A 85 2.01 3.63 6.68
C ASN A 85 2.40 4.22 8.05
N LEU A 86 2.51 5.55 8.16
CA LEU A 86 2.75 6.22 9.44
C LEU A 86 1.63 5.91 10.44
N PHE A 87 0.37 6.18 10.06
CA PHE A 87 -0.77 6.03 10.96
C PHE A 87 -1.03 4.58 11.34
N SER A 88 -0.78 3.63 10.44
CA SER A 88 -0.92 2.20 10.76
C SER A 88 0.01 1.76 11.90
N VAL A 89 1.19 2.36 12.01
CA VAL A 89 2.16 2.05 13.06
C VAL A 89 1.93 2.86 14.33
N ILE A 90 1.81 4.20 14.24
CA ILE A 90 1.67 5.05 15.44
C ILE A 90 0.32 4.94 16.13
N ASN A 91 -0.67 4.30 15.49
CA ASN A 91 -1.92 3.91 16.16
C ASN A 91 -1.71 2.82 17.23
N LEU A 92 -0.61 2.06 17.12
CA LEU A 92 -0.26 0.94 18.00
C LEU A 92 0.99 1.21 18.83
N CYS A 93 1.92 2.03 18.33
CA CYS A 93 3.25 2.24 18.88
C CYS A 93 3.40 3.64 19.48
N SER A 94 4.09 3.70 20.59
CA SER A 94 4.57 4.91 21.25
C SER A 94 6.10 4.87 21.39
N ALA A 95 6.72 5.93 21.93
CA ALA A 95 8.14 5.94 22.27
C ALA A 95 8.48 4.77 23.20
N GLY A 96 9.55 4.05 22.91
CA GLY A 96 9.97 2.84 23.62
C GLY A 96 9.44 1.54 23.03
N ASP A 97 8.52 1.59 22.05
CA ASP A 97 7.99 0.40 21.37
C ASP A 97 8.87 -0.07 20.20
N HIS A 98 8.63 -1.28 19.75
CA HIS A 98 9.39 -1.95 18.72
C HIS A 98 8.50 -2.53 17.61
N VAL A 99 9.01 -2.54 16.37
CA VAL A 99 8.36 -3.11 15.19
C VAL A 99 9.31 -4.08 14.48
N VAL A 100 8.83 -5.25 14.10
CA VAL A 100 9.52 -6.14 13.16
C VAL A 100 9.07 -5.79 11.76
N CYS A 101 10.01 -5.51 10.86
CA CYS A 101 9.71 -5.05 9.51
C CYS A 101 10.44 -5.89 8.45
N SER A 102 9.77 -6.23 7.35
CA SER A 102 10.47 -6.77 6.19
C SER A 102 11.52 -5.76 5.70
N ALA A 103 12.73 -6.23 5.42
CA ALA A 103 13.80 -5.39 4.87
C ALA A 103 13.53 -4.97 3.42
N GLN A 104 12.67 -5.72 2.72
CA GLN A 104 12.29 -5.42 1.35
C GLN A 104 10.91 -4.76 1.33
N ILE A 105 10.91 -3.44 1.39
CA ILE A 105 9.75 -2.53 1.32
C ILE A 105 10.12 -1.30 0.51
N TYR A 106 9.14 -0.46 0.18
CA TYR A 106 9.37 0.81 -0.49
C TYR A 106 10.39 1.69 0.26
N GLY A 107 11.35 2.26 -0.48
CA GLY A 107 12.45 3.02 0.11
C GLY A 107 12.00 4.23 0.96
N GLY A 108 10.89 4.87 0.60
CA GLY A 108 10.30 5.93 1.42
C GLY A 108 9.78 5.41 2.77
N THR A 109 9.15 4.24 2.80
CA THR A 109 8.69 3.59 4.04
C THR A 109 9.86 3.10 4.88
N PHE A 110 10.91 2.54 4.25
CA PHE A 110 12.14 2.19 4.95
C PHE A 110 12.73 3.41 5.67
N ASN A 111 12.81 4.56 4.97
CA ASN A 111 13.33 5.81 5.54
C ASN A 111 12.43 6.35 6.66
N LEU A 112 11.10 6.30 6.48
CA LEU A 112 10.14 6.66 7.53
C LEU A 112 10.42 5.87 8.82
N PHE A 113 10.58 4.57 8.70
CA PHE A 113 10.77 3.67 9.85
C PHE A 113 12.18 3.78 10.44
N ASN A 114 13.20 3.68 9.59
CA ASN A 114 14.58 3.61 10.05
C ASN A 114 15.16 4.96 10.53
N VAL A 115 14.58 6.07 10.08
CA VAL A 115 15.08 7.42 10.43
C VAL A 115 14.05 8.22 11.21
N SER A 116 12.87 8.46 10.63
CA SER A 116 11.92 9.42 11.22
C SER A 116 11.28 8.88 12.50
N LEU A 117 10.75 7.65 12.47
CA LEU A 117 10.10 7.06 13.65
C LEU A 117 11.10 6.62 14.72
N ARG A 118 12.35 6.29 14.36
CA ARG A 118 13.41 6.11 15.36
C ARG A 118 13.67 7.39 16.17
N LYS A 119 13.64 8.56 15.53
CA LYS A 119 13.74 9.85 16.23
C LYS A 119 12.55 10.12 17.16
N MET A 120 11.41 9.49 16.90
CA MET A 120 10.23 9.52 17.77
C MET A 120 10.25 8.41 18.84
N GLY A 121 11.35 7.67 18.96
CA GLY A 121 11.56 6.64 19.96
C GLY A 121 10.98 5.26 19.63
N ILE A 122 10.51 5.02 18.42
CA ILE A 122 10.02 3.70 17.97
C ILE A 122 11.18 2.95 17.30
N ASP A 123 11.56 1.78 17.85
CA ASP A 123 12.66 0.97 17.32
C ASP A 123 12.19 -0.05 16.28
N TYR A 124 13.09 -0.45 15.39
CA TYR A 124 12.83 -1.35 14.27
C TYR A 124 13.89 -2.43 14.13
N THR A 125 13.46 -3.68 13.91
CA THR A 125 14.32 -4.77 13.42
C THR A 125 13.86 -5.18 12.02
N PHE A 126 14.73 -4.97 11.03
CA PHE A 126 14.50 -5.38 9.65
C PHE A 126 14.92 -6.83 9.45
N VAL A 127 14.05 -7.62 8.84
CA VAL A 127 14.27 -9.05 8.57
C VAL A 127 14.18 -9.34 7.08
N ASP A 128 15.00 -10.26 6.59
CA ASP A 128 14.86 -10.75 5.22
C ASP A 128 13.50 -11.47 5.08
N PRO A 129 12.63 -11.08 4.12
CA PRO A 129 11.34 -11.74 3.90
C PRO A 129 11.49 -13.23 3.55
N ASP A 130 12.63 -13.65 3.01
CA ASP A 130 12.92 -15.05 2.68
C ASP A 130 13.52 -15.84 3.86
N ALA A 131 13.82 -15.18 4.98
CA ALA A 131 14.35 -15.83 6.17
C ALA A 131 13.44 -16.94 6.70
N SER A 132 14.04 -17.90 7.38
CA SER A 132 13.28 -18.97 8.04
C SER A 132 12.39 -18.42 9.16
N PRO A 133 11.27 -19.10 9.48
CA PRO A 133 10.41 -18.68 10.59
C PRO A 133 11.16 -18.49 11.92
N ALA A 134 12.16 -19.33 12.20
CA ALA A 134 12.97 -19.21 13.40
C ALA A 134 13.87 -17.95 13.38
N ALA A 135 14.39 -17.57 12.21
CA ALA A 135 15.17 -16.33 12.07
C ALA A 135 14.29 -15.09 12.25
N ILE A 136 13.09 -15.07 11.68
CA ILE A 136 12.12 -13.98 11.87
C ILE A 136 11.68 -13.90 13.35
N GLN A 137 11.43 -15.06 14.00
CA GLN A 137 11.04 -15.11 15.41
C GLN A 137 12.10 -14.46 16.34
N ARG A 138 13.39 -14.59 16.04
CA ARG A 138 14.47 -13.97 16.84
C ARG A 138 14.49 -12.44 16.80
N ALA A 139 13.81 -11.82 15.83
CA ALA A 139 13.71 -10.37 15.72
C ALA A 139 12.69 -9.76 16.73
N PHE A 140 11.84 -10.57 17.33
CA PHE A 140 10.84 -10.10 18.29
C PHE A 140 11.47 -9.76 19.64
N LYS A 141 11.03 -8.65 20.22
CA LYS A 141 11.36 -8.17 21.57
C LYS A 141 10.09 -8.15 22.43
N PRO A 142 10.20 -8.07 23.76
CA PRO A 142 9.02 -7.98 24.65
C PRO A 142 8.10 -6.79 24.30
N ASN A 143 8.69 -5.66 23.87
CA ASN A 143 7.99 -4.43 23.49
C ASN A 143 7.60 -4.38 21.98
N THR A 144 7.66 -5.50 21.25
CA THR A 144 7.18 -5.54 19.86
C THR A 144 5.67 -5.38 19.82
N LYS A 145 5.19 -4.43 19.01
CA LYS A 145 3.76 -4.07 18.85
C LYS A 145 3.13 -4.51 17.53
N CYS A 146 3.89 -4.58 16.46
CA CYS A 146 3.38 -5.04 15.17
C CYS A 146 4.49 -5.59 14.27
N VAL A 147 4.07 -6.27 13.21
CA VAL A 147 4.92 -6.65 12.08
C VAL A 147 4.47 -5.86 10.87
N PHE A 148 5.42 -5.38 10.05
CA PHE A 148 5.13 -4.66 8.81
C PHE A 148 5.80 -5.33 7.62
N GLY A 149 5.08 -5.42 6.48
CA GLY A 149 5.62 -5.90 5.21
C GLY A 149 4.91 -5.27 4.01
N GLU A 150 5.41 -5.53 2.82
CA GLU A 150 4.84 -5.09 1.55
C GLU A 150 4.60 -6.32 0.67
N THR A 151 3.38 -6.46 0.13
CA THR A 151 2.98 -7.66 -0.63
C THR A 151 3.90 -7.92 -1.81
N VAL A 152 4.25 -6.86 -2.56
CA VAL A 152 5.23 -6.89 -3.67
C VAL A 152 6.14 -5.68 -3.52
N ALA A 153 7.37 -5.93 -3.14
CA ALA A 153 8.32 -4.88 -2.76
C ALA A 153 8.81 -4.04 -3.95
N ASN A 154 8.87 -2.72 -3.77
CA ASN A 154 9.40 -1.76 -4.71
C ASN A 154 10.81 -1.28 -4.28
N PRO A 155 11.88 -1.43 -5.10
CA PRO A 155 11.87 -1.90 -6.50
C PRO A 155 12.22 -3.38 -6.67
N SER A 156 12.49 -4.13 -5.62
CA SER A 156 13.09 -5.47 -5.72
C SER A 156 12.19 -6.53 -6.39
N GLY A 157 10.86 -6.33 -6.40
CA GLY A 157 9.90 -7.31 -6.87
C GLY A 157 9.75 -8.55 -5.98
N ALA A 158 10.31 -8.52 -4.75
CA ALA A 158 10.14 -9.60 -3.79
C ALA A 158 8.69 -9.73 -3.36
N VAL A 159 8.21 -10.97 -3.23
CA VAL A 159 6.85 -11.26 -2.77
C VAL A 159 6.88 -11.73 -1.32
N LEU A 160 6.11 -11.08 -0.46
CA LEU A 160 5.96 -11.45 0.94
C LEU A 160 5.09 -12.71 1.08
N ASP A 161 5.56 -13.72 1.80
CA ASP A 161 4.72 -14.82 2.28
C ASP A 161 3.87 -14.33 3.46
N ILE A 162 2.68 -13.78 3.14
CA ILE A 162 1.79 -13.14 4.13
C ILE A 162 1.40 -14.13 5.22
N ALA A 163 1.03 -15.36 4.85
CA ALA A 163 0.60 -16.37 5.81
C ALA A 163 1.72 -16.78 6.78
N LYS A 164 2.97 -16.83 6.30
CA LYS A 164 4.15 -17.07 7.15
C LYS A 164 4.32 -15.95 8.17
N PHE A 165 4.28 -14.69 7.73
CA PHE A 165 4.45 -13.54 8.61
C PHE A 165 3.28 -13.37 9.58
N ALA A 166 2.03 -13.56 9.14
CA ALA A 166 0.84 -13.53 9.99
C ALA A 166 0.93 -14.57 11.11
N LYS A 167 1.26 -15.82 10.78
CA LYS A 167 1.41 -16.89 11.78
C LYS A 167 2.44 -16.55 12.86
N ILE A 168 3.57 -15.94 12.45
CA ILE A 168 4.62 -15.54 13.40
C ILE A 168 4.17 -14.35 14.24
N ALA A 169 3.56 -13.33 13.62
CA ALA A 169 3.03 -12.15 14.32
C ALA A 169 2.00 -12.55 15.40
N HIS A 170 1.00 -13.33 15.00
CA HIS A 170 -0.07 -13.78 15.91
C HIS A 170 0.46 -14.67 17.04
N LYS A 171 1.46 -15.52 16.79
CA LYS A 171 2.13 -16.29 17.84
C LYS A 171 2.74 -15.40 18.91
N ASN A 172 3.18 -14.20 18.54
CA ASN A 172 3.75 -13.21 19.47
C ASN A 172 2.70 -12.20 19.99
N GLY A 173 1.41 -12.41 19.71
CA GLY A 173 0.32 -11.56 20.17
C GLY A 173 0.37 -10.14 19.56
N VAL A 174 0.81 -10.00 18.30
CA VAL A 174 0.86 -8.72 17.60
C VAL A 174 0.26 -8.84 16.20
N PRO A 175 -0.34 -7.76 15.65
CA PRO A 175 -0.91 -7.77 14.30
C PRO A 175 0.16 -7.71 13.21
N LEU A 176 -0.23 -8.19 12.01
CA LEU A 176 0.50 -7.99 10.76
C LEU A 176 -0.13 -6.85 9.95
N ILE A 177 0.69 -5.86 9.61
CA ILE A 177 0.37 -4.75 8.71
C ILE A 177 1.00 -5.03 7.35
N VAL A 178 0.23 -4.92 6.27
CA VAL A 178 0.73 -5.19 4.90
C VAL A 178 0.38 -4.03 3.97
N ASP A 179 1.40 -3.45 3.35
CA ASP A 179 1.21 -2.52 2.22
C ASP A 179 0.89 -3.32 0.95
N ASN A 180 -0.34 -3.17 0.44
CA ASN A 180 -0.85 -3.89 -0.73
C ASN A 180 -1.01 -3.01 -1.97
N THR A 181 -0.20 -1.97 -2.07
CA THR A 181 -0.31 -0.94 -3.12
C THR A 181 -0.22 -1.52 -4.53
N PHE A 182 0.73 -2.43 -4.82
CA PHE A 182 0.97 -2.91 -6.19
C PHE A 182 -0.04 -3.98 -6.64
N PRO A 183 -0.33 -5.03 -5.86
CA PRO A 183 -1.33 -6.01 -6.28
C PRO A 183 -2.74 -5.45 -6.33
N THR A 184 -3.05 -4.47 -5.48
CA THR A 184 -4.42 -4.01 -5.22
C THR A 184 -5.31 -5.17 -4.68
N PRO A 185 -6.48 -4.92 -4.13
CA PRO A 185 -7.36 -6.00 -3.68
C PRO A 185 -7.86 -6.92 -4.81
N ILE A 186 -7.58 -6.57 -6.07
CA ILE A 186 -8.00 -7.38 -7.22
C ILE A 186 -7.10 -8.59 -7.44
N LEU A 187 -5.78 -8.42 -7.27
CA LEU A 187 -4.82 -9.51 -7.51
C LEU A 187 -4.42 -10.21 -6.21
N CYS A 188 -4.51 -9.54 -5.05
CA CYS A 188 -4.22 -10.14 -3.75
C CYS A 188 -4.98 -9.40 -2.66
N ARG A 189 -5.64 -10.13 -1.76
CA ARG A 189 -6.26 -9.61 -0.55
C ARG A 189 -5.50 -10.13 0.67
N PRO A 190 -4.58 -9.35 1.27
CA PRO A 190 -3.77 -9.78 2.39
C PRO A 190 -4.57 -10.29 3.60
N ILE A 191 -5.77 -9.76 3.82
CA ILE A 191 -6.68 -10.18 4.90
C ILE A 191 -7.03 -11.66 4.78
N GLU A 192 -7.22 -12.19 3.57
CA GLU A 192 -7.51 -13.61 3.34
C GLU A 192 -6.32 -14.53 3.67
N HIS A 193 -5.12 -13.95 3.81
CA HIS A 193 -3.89 -14.63 4.16
C HIS A 193 -3.42 -14.34 5.59
N GLY A 194 -4.25 -13.65 6.40
CA GLY A 194 -4.02 -13.40 7.81
C GLY A 194 -3.43 -12.04 8.15
N ALA A 195 -3.36 -11.10 7.22
CA ALA A 195 -3.05 -9.71 7.56
C ALA A 195 -4.21 -9.09 8.37
N ASP A 196 -3.87 -8.28 9.36
CA ASP A 196 -4.83 -7.62 10.23
C ASP A 196 -5.13 -6.21 9.77
N ILE A 197 -4.12 -5.50 9.30
CA ILE A 197 -4.20 -4.15 8.76
C ILE A 197 -3.59 -4.13 7.37
N VAL A 198 -4.27 -3.45 6.43
CA VAL A 198 -3.76 -3.26 5.07
C VAL A 198 -3.62 -1.78 4.79
N THR A 199 -2.50 -1.39 4.19
CA THR A 199 -2.28 -0.01 3.73
C THR A 199 -2.16 0.06 2.22
N HIS A 200 -2.49 1.22 1.66
CA HIS A 200 -2.35 1.52 0.24
C HIS A 200 -1.87 2.95 0.01
N ALA A 201 -1.03 3.13 -1.00
CA ALA A 201 -0.92 4.40 -1.69
C ALA A 201 -2.00 4.45 -2.79
N THR A 202 -3.13 5.11 -2.53
CA THR A 202 -4.20 5.27 -3.54
C THR A 202 -3.74 6.07 -4.77
N THR A 203 -2.63 6.78 -4.64
CA THR A 203 -1.85 7.45 -5.70
C THR A 203 -1.56 6.57 -6.91
N LYS A 204 -1.47 5.24 -6.71
CA LYS A 204 -1.00 4.25 -7.70
C LYS A 204 -2.18 3.69 -8.49
N TYR A 205 -2.26 2.38 -8.69
CA TYR A 205 -3.31 1.75 -9.49
C TYR A 205 -4.74 2.09 -9.06
N MET A 206 -5.00 2.44 -7.79
CA MET A 206 -6.35 2.79 -7.35
C MET A 206 -6.85 4.07 -8.03
N ASP A 207 -6.01 5.11 -8.12
CA ASP A 207 -6.24 6.27 -8.98
C ASP A 207 -6.03 5.88 -10.45
N GLY A 208 -4.83 5.38 -10.77
CA GLY A 208 -4.43 4.85 -12.08
C GLY A 208 -4.21 5.88 -13.17
N HIS A 209 -4.25 7.19 -12.85
CA HIS A 209 -4.18 8.29 -13.81
C HIS A 209 -3.13 9.35 -13.44
N SER A 210 -2.36 9.13 -12.37
CA SER A 210 -1.38 10.12 -11.85
C SER A 210 -2.03 11.47 -11.51
N SER A 211 -3.31 11.47 -11.14
CA SER A 211 -4.12 12.70 -11.00
C SER A 211 -4.16 13.22 -9.56
N GLN A 212 -3.85 12.37 -8.56
CA GLN A 212 -3.89 12.74 -7.15
C GLN A 212 -2.86 11.97 -6.31
N VAL A 213 -2.57 12.50 -5.13
CA VAL A 213 -1.80 11.81 -4.08
C VAL A 213 -2.73 11.46 -2.94
N GLY A 214 -2.71 10.20 -2.50
CA GLY A 214 -3.55 9.73 -1.41
C GLY A 214 -3.10 8.38 -0.87
N GLY A 215 -3.72 7.97 0.22
CA GLY A 215 -3.51 6.68 0.86
C GLY A 215 -4.77 6.17 1.55
N CYS A 216 -4.69 4.97 2.06
CA CYS A 216 -5.77 4.34 2.80
C CYS A 216 -5.22 3.34 3.82
N VAL A 217 -5.85 3.28 5.00
CA VAL A 217 -5.66 2.23 6.00
C VAL A 217 -6.95 1.43 6.09
N VAL A 218 -6.86 0.12 5.97
CA VAL A 218 -7.99 -0.82 6.08
C VAL A 218 -7.78 -1.70 7.30
N ASP A 219 -8.80 -1.83 8.13
CA ASP A 219 -8.83 -2.72 9.28
C ASP A 219 -9.63 -3.99 8.94
N SER A 220 -9.04 -5.15 9.17
CA SER A 220 -9.74 -6.44 9.00
C SER A 220 -10.82 -6.67 10.05
N GLY A 221 -10.68 -6.08 11.24
CA GLY A 221 -11.50 -6.36 12.42
C GLY A 221 -11.31 -7.77 13.00
N ASN A 222 -10.25 -8.49 12.61
CA ASN A 222 -9.99 -9.87 13.01
C ASN A 222 -9.04 -9.99 14.20
N PHE A 223 -8.19 -8.99 14.46
CA PHE A 223 -7.26 -9.03 15.58
C PHE A 223 -7.98 -8.75 16.91
N ASP A 224 -7.83 -9.64 17.86
CA ASP A 224 -8.41 -9.48 19.21
C ASP A 224 -7.49 -8.66 20.10
N TRP A 225 -7.72 -7.36 20.14
CA TRP A 225 -6.97 -6.40 20.96
C TRP A 225 -7.09 -6.69 22.46
N THR A 226 -8.24 -7.23 22.89
CA THR A 226 -8.51 -7.48 24.33
C THR A 226 -7.72 -8.67 24.86
N LYS A 227 -7.44 -9.66 24.02
CA LYS A 227 -6.61 -10.81 24.36
C LYS A 227 -5.15 -10.43 24.66
N HIS A 228 -4.71 -9.28 24.15
CA HIS A 228 -3.36 -8.75 24.29
C HIS A 228 -3.38 -7.33 24.85
N ALA A 229 -4.28 -7.07 25.83
CA ALA A 229 -4.55 -5.74 26.38
C ALA A 229 -3.28 -5.03 26.88
N GLU A 230 -2.36 -5.78 27.48
CA GLU A 230 -1.09 -5.28 28.00
C GLU A 230 -0.17 -4.69 26.89
N LYS A 231 -0.35 -5.16 25.65
CA LYS A 231 0.40 -4.64 24.50
C LYS A 231 -0.27 -3.42 23.88
N PHE A 232 -1.58 -3.29 24.00
CA PHE A 232 -2.38 -2.28 23.31
C PHE A 232 -3.25 -1.44 24.26
N PRO A 233 -2.66 -0.85 25.35
CA PRO A 233 -3.44 -0.06 26.31
C PRO A 233 -4.21 1.08 25.63
N GLY A 234 -3.64 1.75 24.63
CA GLY A 234 -4.30 2.84 23.91
C GLY A 234 -5.57 2.46 23.13
N LEU A 235 -5.93 1.17 23.02
CA LEU A 235 -7.18 0.69 22.45
C LEU A 235 -8.12 0.13 23.52
N VAL A 236 -7.58 -0.41 24.60
CA VAL A 236 -8.33 -1.18 25.61
C VAL A 236 -8.61 -0.38 26.86
N GLU A 237 -7.67 0.45 27.31
CA GLU A 237 -7.80 1.29 28.49
C GLU A 237 -8.60 2.58 28.20
N PRO A 238 -9.10 3.24 29.26
CA PRO A 238 -9.81 4.52 29.12
C PRO A 238 -8.92 5.61 28.50
N ASP A 239 -9.37 6.22 27.41
CA ASP A 239 -8.69 7.36 26.76
C ASP A 239 -9.07 8.68 27.45
N PRO A 240 -8.12 9.41 28.08
CA PRO A 240 -8.42 10.66 28.75
C PRO A 240 -8.88 11.77 27.78
N SER A 241 -8.52 11.70 26.48
CA SER A 241 -8.94 12.68 25.47
C SER A 241 -10.42 12.53 25.05
N TYR A 242 -11.05 11.42 25.43
CA TYR A 242 -12.48 11.12 25.19
C TYR A 242 -13.20 10.71 26.48
N HIS A 243 -13.01 11.46 27.58
CA HIS A 243 -13.70 11.28 28.86
C HIS A 243 -13.64 9.84 29.41
N GLY A 244 -12.54 9.13 29.17
CA GLY A 244 -12.35 7.75 29.63
C GLY A 244 -13.00 6.69 28.76
N LEU A 245 -13.28 6.98 27.49
CA LEU A 245 -13.76 6.00 26.53
C LEU A 245 -12.71 4.91 26.28
N SER A 246 -13.11 3.64 26.31
CA SER A 246 -12.31 2.51 25.80
C SER A 246 -12.78 2.15 24.39
N TYR A 247 -11.91 2.24 23.40
CA TYR A 247 -12.27 2.00 21.99
C TYR A 247 -12.78 0.58 21.76
N THR A 248 -12.14 -0.43 22.38
CA THR A 248 -12.58 -1.83 22.23
C THR A 248 -13.95 -2.09 22.84
N LYS A 249 -14.25 -1.45 23.99
CA LYS A 249 -15.57 -1.59 24.66
C LYS A 249 -16.67 -0.86 23.86
N ALA A 250 -16.37 0.33 23.35
CA ALA A 250 -17.37 1.16 22.68
C ALA A 250 -17.62 0.73 21.22
N PHE A 251 -16.60 0.29 20.51
CA PHE A 251 -16.66 0.06 19.04
C PHE A 251 -16.32 -1.36 18.61
N GLY A 252 -15.93 -2.26 19.53
CA GLY A 252 -15.64 -3.66 19.22
C GLY A 252 -14.62 -3.81 18.07
N LYS A 253 -15.03 -4.44 16.98
CA LYS A 253 -14.19 -4.66 15.81
C LYS A 253 -13.73 -3.39 15.08
N LEU A 254 -14.39 -2.26 15.31
CA LEU A 254 -14.05 -0.97 14.72
C LEU A 254 -13.06 -0.16 15.59
N ALA A 255 -12.61 -0.69 16.72
CA ALA A 255 -11.79 0.01 17.70
C ALA A 255 -10.53 0.65 17.08
N TYR A 256 -9.79 -0.12 16.27
CA TYR A 256 -8.55 0.33 15.67
C TYR A 256 -8.77 1.49 14.68
N ILE A 257 -9.74 1.35 13.76
CA ILE A 257 -9.99 2.38 12.74
C ILE A 257 -10.66 3.62 13.36
N THR A 258 -11.51 3.44 14.37
CA THR A 258 -12.13 4.56 15.09
C THR A 258 -11.09 5.37 15.83
N LYS A 259 -10.14 4.74 16.54
CA LYS A 259 -9.03 5.43 17.17
C LYS A 259 -8.16 6.16 16.14
N ALA A 260 -7.82 5.51 15.04
CA ALA A 260 -7.04 6.14 13.98
C ALA A 260 -7.71 7.40 13.42
N THR A 261 -9.03 7.39 13.26
CA THR A 261 -9.81 8.55 12.77
C THR A 261 -10.03 9.59 13.86
N ALA A 262 -10.56 9.18 15.02
CA ALA A 262 -10.98 10.09 16.07
C ALA A 262 -9.80 10.74 16.82
N HIS A 263 -8.66 10.06 16.91
CA HIS A 263 -7.47 10.55 17.61
C HIS A 263 -6.40 11.00 16.61
N LEU A 264 -5.82 10.09 15.82
CA LEU A 264 -4.68 10.44 14.97
C LEU A 264 -5.06 11.42 13.86
N MET A 265 -6.14 11.17 13.13
CA MET A 265 -6.56 12.08 12.07
C MET A 265 -6.98 13.46 12.63
N ARG A 266 -7.63 13.47 13.82
CA ARG A 266 -7.98 14.70 14.53
C ARG A 266 -6.74 15.55 14.82
N ASP A 267 -5.67 14.93 15.35
CA ASP A 267 -4.52 15.64 15.92
C ASP A 267 -3.42 15.90 14.88
N TYR A 268 -3.13 14.94 14.00
CA TYR A 268 -2.09 15.07 12.97
C TYR A 268 -2.63 15.61 11.63
N GLY A 269 -3.92 15.50 11.37
CA GLY A 269 -4.50 15.84 10.07
C GLY A 269 -4.19 14.78 9.02
N SER A 270 -3.80 15.18 7.82
CA SER A 270 -3.42 14.25 6.74
C SER A 270 -4.61 13.61 6.00
N ILE A 271 -5.75 14.30 5.98
CA ILE A 271 -6.91 13.91 5.19
C ILE A 271 -6.74 14.32 3.72
N PRO A 272 -7.15 13.52 2.73
CA PRO A 272 -7.25 13.98 1.35
C PRO A 272 -8.44 14.91 1.17
N SER A 273 -8.38 15.83 0.20
CA SER A 273 -9.55 16.62 -0.17
C SER A 273 -10.68 15.71 -0.68
N PRO A 274 -11.97 16.10 -0.50
CA PRO A 274 -13.09 15.35 -1.08
C PRO A 274 -12.99 15.20 -2.59
N PHE A 275 -12.41 16.19 -3.29
CA PHE A 275 -12.16 16.08 -4.73
C PHE A 275 -11.13 14.98 -5.06
N ASN A 276 -10.05 14.84 -4.30
CA ASN A 276 -9.09 13.75 -4.49
C ASN A 276 -9.75 12.39 -4.21
N ALA A 277 -10.58 12.28 -3.17
CA ALA A 277 -11.34 11.07 -2.88
C ALA A 277 -12.29 10.71 -4.06
N PHE A 278 -12.95 11.69 -4.65
CA PHE A 278 -13.78 11.49 -5.84
C PHE A 278 -12.98 10.96 -7.03
N LEU A 279 -11.76 11.49 -7.30
CA LEU A 279 -10.88 10.96 -8.35
C LEU A 279 -10.50 9.51 -8.09
N VAL A 280 -10.19 9.15 -6.84
CA VAL A 280 -9.95 7.75 -6.45
C VAL A 280 -11.19 6.89 -6.73
N ASN A 281 -12.41 7.37 -6.42
CA ASN A 281 -13.63 6.63 -6.72
C ASN A 281 -13.75 6.30 -8.21
N LEU A 282 -13.49 7.27 -9.09
CA LEU A 282 -13.49 7.05 -10.55
C LEU A 282 -12.45 6.00 -10.96
N GLY A 283 -11.25 6.08 -10.38
CA GLY A 283 -10.21 5.08 -10.62
C GLY A 283 -10.62 3.68 -10.16
N LEU A 284 -11.24 3.55 -9.01
CA LEU A 284 -11.69 2.27 -8.45
C LEU A 284 -12.76 1.60 -9.33
N GLU A 285 -13.64 2.36 -9.99
CA GLU A 285 -14.70 1.80 -10.83
C GLU A 285 -14.17 0.94 -11.99
N SER A 286 -12.98 1.28 -12.51
CA SER A 286 -12.32 0.54 -13.61
C SER A 286 -11.10 -0.29 -13.14
N LEU A 287 -10.79 -0.31 -11.84
CA LEU A 287 -9.59 -0.93 -11.30
C LEU A 287 -9.44 -2.40 -11.72
N HIS A 288 -10.51 -3.18 -11.63
CA HIS A 288 -10.52 -4.61 -11.95
C HIS A 288 -10.17 -4.91 -13.42
N VAL A 289 -10.54 -4.04 -14.33
CA VAL A 289 -10.19 -4.15 -15.77
C VAL A 289 -8.75 -3.72 -16.00
N ARG A 290 -8.37 -2.56 -15.44
CA ARG A 290 -7.04 -1.98 -15.64
C ARG A 290 -5.93 -2.85 -15.07
N ILE A 291 -6.04 -3.30 -13.82
CA ILE A 291 -4.96 -4.06 -13.17
C ILE A 291 -4.70 -5.41 -13.85
N ARG A 292 -5.76 -6.10 -14.32
CA ARG A 292 -5.59 -7.34 -15.09
C ARG A 292 -4.90 -7.08 -16.42
N ARG A 293 -5.19 -5.96 -17.10
CA ARG A 293 -4.47 -5.56 -18.34
C ARG A 293 -3.00 -5.24 -18.04
N HIS A 294 -2.70 -4.45 -17.01
CA HIS A 294 -1.33 -4.18 -16.58
C HIS A 294 -0.56 -5.47 -16.31
N ALA A 295 -1.13 -6.38 -15.54
CA ALA A 295 -0.53 -7.64 -15.15
C ALA A 295 -0.26 -8.56 -16.35
N SER A 296 -1.22 -8.70 -17.28
CA SER A 296 -1.07 -9.53 -18.48
C SER A 296 -0.04 -8.95 -19.46
N SER A 297 -0.05 -7.63 -19.66
CA SER A 297 0.93 -6.94 -20.52
C SER A 297 2.34 -7.05 -19.93
N ALA A 298 2.48 -6.90 -18.60
CA ALA A 298 3.77 -7.08 -17.92
C ALA A 298 4.31 -8.50 -18.08
N LEU A 299 3.48 -9.53 -17.95
CA LEU A 299 3.91 -10.91 -18.14
C LEU A 299 4.38 -11.18 -19.59
N LYS A 300 3.67 -10.63 -20.60
CA LYS A 300 4.08 -10.71 -22.02
C LYS A 300 5.45 -10.07 -22.23
N ILE A 301 5.65 -8.86 -21.70
CA ILE A 301 6.91 -8.11 -21.83
C ILE A 301 8.04 -8.81 -21.05
N ALA A 302 7.79 -9.32 -19.85
CA ALA A 302 8.80 -10.04 -19.07
C ALA A 302 9.30 -11.30 -19.80
N LYS A 303 8.39 -12.09 -20.39
CA LYS A 303 8.73 -13.25 -21.22
C LYS A 303 9.59 -12.85 -22.42
N TRP A 304 9.23 -11.75 -23.10
CA TRP A 304 10.00 -11.24 -24.23
C TRP A 304 11.39 -10.74 -23.79
N LEU A 305 11.50 -9.97 -22.71
CA LEU A 305 12.79 -9.49 -22.19
C LEU A 305 13.77 -10.64 -21.90
N LYS A 306 13.31 -11.76 -21.38
CA LYS A 306 14.14 -12.95 -21.16
C LYS A 306 14.78 -13.52 -22.42
N THR A 307 14.19 -13.29 -23.59
CA THR A 307 14.77 -13.76 -24.86
C THR A 307 15.84 -12.81 -25.42
N GLN A 308 16.02 -11.62 -24.81
CA GLN A 308 16.90 -10.58 -25.36
C GLN A 308 18.34 -10.77 -24.89
N LYS A 309 19.30 -10.93 -25.82
CA LYS A 309 20.72 -11.16 -25.52
C LYS A 309 21.37 -10.07 -24.66
N LYS A 310 20.90 -8.81 -24.78
CA LYS A 310 21.43 -7.65 -24.04
C LYS A 310 20.82 -7.50 -22.65
N VAL A 311 19.78 -8.25 -22.33
CA VAL A 311 19.21 -8.33 -20.97
C VAL A 311 19.99 -9.34 -20.17
N ALA A 312 20.48 -8.95 -19.00
CA ALA A 312 21.28 -9.80 -18.11
C ALA A 312 20.41 -10.70 -17.25
N TRP A 313 19.31 -10.15 -16.75
CA TRP A 313 18.34 -10.84 -15.89
C TRP A 313 16.99 -10.13 -15.92
N VAL A 314 15.92 -10.85 -15.56
CA VAL A 314 14.56 -10.32 -15.35
C VAL A 314 14.04 -10.89 -14.05
N LYS A 315 13.50 -10.03 -13.16
CA LYS A 315 12.82 -10.42 -11.92
C LYS A 315 11.34 -10.06 -12.04
N PHE A 316 10.50 -11.07 -12.07
CA PHE A 316 9.05 -10.91 -12.13
C PHE A 316 8.38 -12.23 -11.71
N ALA A 317 7.66 -12.23 -10.61
CA ALA A 317 7.08 -13.44 -10.01
C ALA A 317 6.10 -14.20 -10.94
N GLY A 318 5.59 -13.55 -12.00
CA GLY A 318 4.79 -14.21 -13.05
C GLY A 318 5.59 -15.15 -13.97
N LEU A 319 6.92 -15.07 -13.98
CA LEU A 319 7.77 -15.99 -14.75
C LEU A 319 7.88 -17.35 -14.04
N ALA A 320 7.75 -18.44 -14.75
CA ALA A 320 7.71 -19.78 -14.17
C ALA A 320 9.00 -20.19 -13.44
N ASP A 321 10.14 -19.60 -13.80
CA ASP A 321 11.44 -19.82 -13.19
C ASP A 321 11.82 -18.76 -12.12
N ASP A 322 10.96 -17.81 -11.83
CA ASP A 322 11.15 -16.87 -10.71
C ASP A 322 10.95 -17.61 -9.38
N LYS A 323 11.81 -17.31 -8.40
CA LYS A 323 11.76 -17.98 -7.08
C LYS A 323 10.44 -17.79 -6.34
N TYR A 324 9.71 -16.70 -6.64
CA TYR A 324 8.43 -16.41 -6.02
C TYR A 324 7.22 -16.95 -6.80
N HIS A 325 7.43 -17.58 -7.96
CA HIS A 325 6.32 -18.06 -8.79
C HIS A 325 5.35 -18.98 -8.05
N LYS A 326 5.88 -19.93 -7.27
CA LYS A 326 5.04 -20.84 -6.46
C LYS A 326 4.22 -20.12 -5.40
N LEU A 327 4.81 -19.09 -4.77
CA LEU A 327 4.13 -18.27 -3.77
C LEU A 327 3.06 -17.40 -4.43
N LEU A 328 3.36 -16.79 -5.58
CA LEU A 328 2.39 -16.08 -6.39
C LEU A 328 1.15 -16.95 -6.66
N ARG A 329 1.34 -18.16 -7.19
CA ARG A 329 0.23 -19.07 -7.52
C ARG A 329 -0.63 -19.48 -6.33
N LYS A 330 -0.09 -19.40 -5.11
CA LYS A 330 -0.80 -19.71 -3.86
C LYS A 330 -1.58 -18.52 -3.30
N GLN A 331 -1.08 -17.30 -3.52
CA GLN A 331 -1.50 -16.11 -2.77
C GLN A 331 -2.23 -15.08 -3.64
N PHE A 332 -2.10 -15.15 -4.97
CA PHE A 332 -2.65 -14.15 -5.88
C PHE A 332 -3.74 -14.73 -6.79
N ASP A 333 -4.67 -13.86 -7.19
CA ASP A 333 -5.62 -14.14 -8.26
C ASP A 333 -4.99 -13.81 -9.61
N GLY A 334 -4.68 -14.85 -10.39
CA GLY A 334 -4.04 -14.74 -11.69
C GLY A 334 -2.56 -15.13 -11.74
N ASP A 335 -1.92 -14.81 -12.88
CA ASP A 335 -0.57 -15.30 -13.23
C ASP A 335 0.52 -14.22 -13.07
N SER A 336 0.18 -13.07 -12.52
CA SER A 336 1.08 -11.93 -12.37
C SER A 336 0.82 -11.16 -11.10
N PRO A 337 1.87 -10.65 -10.42
CA PRO A 337 1.70 -9.96 -9.13
C PRO A 337 1.20 -8.52 -9.29
N CYS A 338 1.47 -7.89 -10.43
CA CYS A 338 1.12 -6.50 -10.79
C CYS A 338 1.64 -6.15 -12.18
N GLY A 339 1.63 -4.88 -12.57
CA GLY A 339 2.23 -4.38 -13.82
C GLY A 339 3.69 -3.90 -13.68
N VAL A 340 4.34 -4.09 -12.53
CA VAL A 340 5.71 -3.60 -12.29
C VAL A 340 6.70 -4.76 -12.28
N MET A 341 7.81 -4.60 -13.01
CA MET A 341 8.91 -5.57 -13.04
C MET A 341 10.27 -4.88 -12.96
N THR A 342 11.31 -5.66 -12.71
CA THR A 342 12.71 -5.19 -12.80
C THR A 342 13.55 -6.09 -13.67
N PHE A 343 14.51 -5.49 -14.37
CA PHE A 343 15.48 -6.21 -15.19
C PHE A 343 16.80 -5.45 -15.26
N GLY A 344 17.86 -6.14 -15.63
CA GLY A 344 19.20 -5.57 -15.80
C GLY A 344 19.67 -5.63 -17.24
N ILE A 345 20.43 -4.59 -17.66
CA ILE A 345 21.06 -4.52 -18.98
C ILE A 345 22.53 -4.93 -18.87
N ARG A 346 23.00 -5.80 -19.78
CA ARG A 346 24.43 -6.12 -19.89
C ARG A 346 25.23 -4.87 -20.22
N GLY A 347 26.33 -4.65 -19.50
CA GLY A 347 27.13 -3.43 -19.59
C GLY A 347 26.87 -2.45 -18.45
N GLY A 348 26.06 -2.84 -17.45
CA GLY A 348 25.92 -2.14 -16.17
C GLY A 348 25.21 -0.79 -16.29
N ARG A 349 25.59 0.13 -15.39
CA ARG A 349 24.99 1.47 -15.25
C ARG A 349 24.94 2.25 -16.56
N GLU A 350 26.05 2.36 -17.26
CA GLU A 350 26.18 3.13 -18.50
C GLU A 350 25.28 2.59 -19.62
N ALA A 351 25.20 1.27 -19.75
CA ALA A 351 24.33 0.62 -20.73
C ALA A 351 22.85 0.85 -20.38
N SER A 352 22.50 0.80 -19.10
CA SER A 352 21.14 1.07 -18.61
C SER A 352 20.72 2.52 -18.88
N ILE A 353 21.60 3.50 -18.68
CA ILE A 353 21.34 4.91 -19.00
C ILE A 353 21.12 5.07 -20.50
N ARG A 354 22.03 4.56 -21.35
CA ARG A 354 21.89 4.64 -22.82
C ARG A 354 20.59 4.00 -23.31
N PHE A 355 20.22 2.87 -22.73
CA PHE A 355 18.95 2.22 -23.04
C PHE A 355 17.75 3.12 -22.72
N MET A 356 17.71 3.65 -21.50
CA MET A 356 16.58 4.49 -21.05
C MET A 356 16.47 5.78 -21.87
N ASP A 357 17.60 6.47 -22.13
CA ASP A 357 17.65 7.69 -22.94
C ASP A 357 17.26 7.46 -24.41
N SER A 358 17.23 6.20 -24.85
CA SER A 358 16.85 5.81 -26.22
C SER A 358 15.37 5.44 -26.36
N LEU A 359 14.62 5.36 -25.27
CA LEU A 359 13.18 5.11 -25.28
C LEU A 359 12.44 6.29 -25.92
N LYS A 360 11.36 6.01 -26.66
CA LYS A 360 10.55 7.02 -27.37
C LYS A 360 9.11 7.09 -26.89
N LEU A 361 8.55 5.96 -26.49
CA LEU A 361 7.18 5.84 -26.02
C LEU A 361 7.13 5.78 -24.48
N ILE A 362 8.01 4.96 -23.87
CA ILE A 362 8.05 4.74 -22.44
C ILE A 362 8.76 5.91 -21.75
N GLY A 363 8.08 6.61 -20.84
CA GLY A 363 8.60 7.80 -20.18
C GLY A 363 9.58 7.50 -19.03
N ILE A 364 10.57 8.38 -18.82
CA ILE A 364 11.45 8.36 -17.64
C ILE A 364 10.80 9.23 -16.56
N VAL A 365 10.16 8.61 -15.57
CA VAL A 365 9.51 9.33 -14.47
C VAL A 365 9.69 8.60 -13.13
N THR A 366 9.62 9.33 -12.03
CA THR A 366 9.70 8.75 -10.68
C THR A 366 8.42 8.01 -10.30
N HIS A 367 7.30 8.31 -10.93
CA HIS A 367 6.01 7.66 -10.69
C HIS A 367 6.03 6.17 -11.11
N VAL A 368 4.95 5.46 -10.83
CA VAL A 368 4.79 4.02 -11.10
C VAL A 368 3.31 3.66 -10.94
N ALA A 369 2.87 2.65 -11.69
CA ALA A 369 1.55 2.03 -11.47
C ALA A 369 0.37 2.96 -11.85
N ASP A 370 0.43 3.48 -13.06
CA ASP A 370 -0.65 4.23 -13.71
C ASP A 370 -0.87 3.77 -15.15
N ALA A 371 -1.75 4.47 -15.88
CA ALA A 371 -2.12 4.15 -17.25
C ALA A 371 -0.95 4.25 -18.27
N TRP A 372 0.09 5.04 -17.94
CA TRP A 372 1.24 5.28 -18.82
C TRP A 372 2.42 4.40 -18.43
N SER A 373 3.07 3.80 -19.40
CA SER A 373 4.31 3.06 -19.16
C SER A 373 5.46 3.97 -18.81
N CYS A 374 6.23 3.60 -17.79
CA CYS A 374 7.39 4.38 -17.38
C CYS A 374 8.53 3.52 -16.85
N VAL A 375 9.75 4.08 -16.92
CA VAL A 375 10.97 3.47 -16.38
C VAL A 375 11.64 4.35 -15.35
N LEU A 376 12.36 3.70 -14.43
CA LEU A 376 13.23 4.34 -13.45
C LEU A 376 14.50 3.51 -13.30
N HIS A 377 15.65 4.19 -13.20
CA HIS A 377 16.96 3.59 -12.87
C HIS A 377 17.36 4.02 -11.45
N PRO A 378 17.10 3.21 -10.41
CA PRO A 378 17.31 3.62 -9.02
C PRO A 378 18.73 4.11 -8.75
N ALA A 379 19.74 3.42 -9.29
CA ALA A 379 21.14 3.76 -9.09
C ALA A 379 21.55 5.15 -9.59
N SER A 380 20.86 5.70 -10.62
CA SER A 380 21.13 7.06 -11.15
C SER A 380 20.14 8.11 -10.68
N HIS A 381 19.01 7.71 -10.06
CA HIS A 381 17.93 8.60 -9.65
C HIS A 381 17.73 8.58 -8.13
N THR A 382 16.88 7.67 -7.65
CA THR A 382 16.40 7.67 -6.25
C THR A 382 17.44 7.25 -5.22
N HIS A 383 18.50 6.56 -5.63
CA HIS A 383 19.58 6.03 -4.76
C HIS A 383 20.98 6.50 -5.21
N ARG A 384 21.05 7.59 -5.96
CA ARG A 384 22.31 8.09 -6.55
C ARG A 384 23.39 8.50 -5.52
N GLN A 385 23.00 8.69 -4.25
CA GLN A 385 23.93 8.99 -3.17
C GLN A 385 24.70 7.75 -2.68
N LEU A 386 24.25 6.53 -3.04
CA LEU A 386 24.86 5.28 -2.60
C LEU A 386 25.99 4.86 -3.56
N SER A 387 27.09 4.30 -2.99
CA SER A 387 28.10 3.61 -3.80
C SER A 387 27.54 2.31 -4.41
N ASP A 388 28.25 1.75 -5.41
CA ASP A 388 27.83 0.49 -6.04
C ASP A 388 27.83 -0.69 -5.03
N GLU A 389 28.70 -0.69 -4.02
CA GLU A 389 28.70 -1.66 -2.93
C GLU A 389 27.47 -1.49 -2.04
N GLN A 390 27.11 -0.26 -1.68
CA GLN A 390 25.93 0.06 -0.89
C GLN A 390 24.66 -0.28 -1.66
N LEU A 391 24.61 -0.01 -2.96
CA LEU A 391 23.48 -0.40 -3.84
C LEU A 391 23.30 -1.92 -3.88
N LYS A 392 24.39 -2.68 -4.05
CA LYS A 392 24.36 -4.15 -4.02
C LYS A 392 23.89 -4.68 -2.67
N ALA A 393 24.39 -4.13 -1.57
CA ALA A 393 23.96 -4.48 -0.22
C ALA A 393 22.47 -4.20 0.02
N ALA A 394 21.91 -3.16 -0.60
CA ALA A 394 20.50 -2.82 -0.58
C ALA A 394 19.64 -3.68 -1.56
N GLY A 395 20.26 -4.63 -2.29
CA GLY A 395 19.55 -5.45 -3.28
C GLY A 395 19.18 -4.72 -4.57
N ILE A 396 19.82 -3.59 -4.84
CA ILE A 396 19.60 -2.72 -6.00
C ILE A 396 20.87 -2.70 -6.86
N PRO A 397 21.10 -3.71 -7.72
CA PRO A 397 22.30 -3.72 -8.55
C PRO A 397 22.34 -2.50 -9.48
N PRO A 398 23.58 -2.01 -9.84
CA PRO A 398 23.75 -0.80 -10.65
C PRO A 398 23.13 -0.83 -12.05
N ASP A 399 22.80 -2.01 -12.56
CA ASP A 399 22.14 -2.24 -13.85
C ASP A 399 20.62 -2.35 -13.76
N LEU A 400 20.03 -2.25 -12.56
CA LEU A 400 18.60 -2.44 -12.34
C LEU A 400 17.78 -1.31 -12.96
N ILE A 401 16.87 -1.70 -13.85
CA ILE A 401 15.80 -0.85 -14.39
C ILE A 401 14.48 -1.35 -13.83
N ARG A 402 13.67 -0.46 -13.27
CA ARG A 402 12.27 -0.72 -12.91
C ARG A 402 11.39 -0.26 -14.07
N LEU A 403 10.60 -1.16 -14.64
CA LEU A 403 9.58 -0.88 -15.65
C LEU A 403 8.19 -1.01 -15.03
N SER A 404 7.41 0.03 -15.11
CA SER A 404 5.96 0.03 -14.85
C SER A 404 5.24 -0.02 -16.17
N VAL A 405 4.54 -1.10 -16.44
CA VAL A 405 3.82 -1.32 -17.69
C VAL A 405 2.43 -0.69 -17.59
N GLY A 406 2.12 0.21 -18.50
CA GLY A 406 0.84 0.91 -18.60
C GLY A 406 -0.25 0.10 -19.32
N LEU A 407 -1.20 0.84 -19.92
CA LEU A 407 -2.35 0.28 -20.63
C LEU A 407 -2.17 0.29 -22.15
N GLU A 408 -1.05 0.81 -22.64
CA GLU A 408 -0.70 0.83 -24.06
C GLU A 408 -0.68 -0.60 -24.64
N ASP A 409 -0.71 -0.73 -25.96
CA ASP A 409 -0.56 -2.03 -26.59
C ASP A 409 0.83 -2.61 -26.26
N PRO A 410 0.92 -3.84 -25.71
CA PRO A 410 2.19 -4.42 -25.31
C PRO A 410 3.14 -4.68 -26.48
N ASP A 411 2.66 -4.79 -27.73
CA ASP A 411 3.52 -4.94 -28.90
C ASP A 411 4.19 -3.61 -29.28
N ASP A 412 3.52 -2.48 -29.09
CA ASP A 412 4.12 -1.16 -29.24
C ASP A 412 5.19 -0.90 -28.18
N LEU A 413 4.91 -1.30 -26.92
CA LEU A 413 5.90 -1.22 -25.83
C LEU A 413 7.11 -2.12 -26.12
N ILE A 414 6.91 -3.33 -26.62
CA ILE A 414 7.99 -4.24 -27.05
C ILE A 414 8.80 -3.63 -28.21
N ALA A 415 8.14 -2.99 -29.16
CA ALA A 415 8.81 -2.30 -30.27
C ALA A 415 9.72 -1.17 -29.77
N ASP A 416 9.25 -0.37 -28.79
CA ASP A 416 10.05 0.69 -28.18
C ASP A 416 11.23 0.14 -27.38
N LEU A 417 11.02 -0.87 -26.54
CA LEU A 417 12.09 -1.57 -25.82
C LEU A 417 13.13 -2.18 -26.78
N LYS A 418 12.69 -2.78 -27.89
CA LYS A 418 13.55 -3.40 -28.90
C LYS A 418 14.46 -2.38 -29.60
N GLN A 419 13.89 -1.23 -30.03
CA GLN A 419 14.66 -0.18 -30.67
C GLN A 419 15.66 0.46 -29.70
N ALA A 420 15.31 0.63 -28.41
CA ALA A 420 16.21 1.13 -27.39
C ALA A 420 17.34 0.15 -27.07
N LEU A 421 17.05 -1.16 -26.96
CA LEU A 421 18.08 -2.20 -26.81
C LEU A 421 19.07 -2.22 -28.00
N ALA A 422 18.63 -1.88 -29.22
CA ALA A 422 19.52 -1.83 -30.37
C ALA A 422 20.61 -0.76 -30.23
N LYS A 423 20.37 0.32 -29.47
CA LYS A 423 21.32 1.41 -29.19
C LYS A 423 22.33 1.12 -28.08
N VAL A 424 22.11 0.09 -27.28
CA VAL A 424 23.09 -0.40 -26.29
C VAL A 424 24.21 -1.11 -27.05
N ARG A 425 25.47 -0.70 -26.82
CA ARG A 425 26.66 -1.34 -27.39
C ARG A 425 27.14 -2.49 -26.52
#